data_b3f3936dfcc00ec21e9ca6a6a8ef4e02
#
_entry.id   b3f3936dfcc00ec21e9ca6a6a8ef4e02
#
_cell.length_a   1.000
_cell.length_b   1.000
_cell.length_c   1.000
_cell.angle_alpha   90.00
_cell.angle_beta   90.00
_cell.angle_gamma   90.00
#
_symmetry.space_group_name_H-M   'P 1'
#
loop_
_entity.id
_entity.type
_entity.pdbx_description
1 polymer ?
#
loop_
_entity_poly.entity_id
_entity_poly.type
_entity_poly.pdbx_seq_one_letter_code
_entity_poly.pdbx_strand_id
1 'polypeptide(L)' 'MKIGDLIRFVSTGCHGMVTRIQQVGTTEFVHVLCGPDVDGENGGDTLAFPRLHIETVAEVINASR' A
#
# COMPACT_ATOMS: atom_id res chain seq x y z
N MET A 1 2.62 -8.86 3.03
CA MET A 1 2.74 -7.64 2.19
C MET A 1 4.19 -7.20 2.21
N LYS A 2 4.75 -6.95 1.06
CA LYS A 2 6.15 -6.51 0.97
C LYS A 2 6.33 -5.48 -0.12
N ILE A 3 7.49 -4.86 -0.12
CA ILE A 3 7.80 -3.82 -1.11
C ILE A 3 7.65 -4.40 -2.51
N GLY A 4 6.93 -3.68 -3.36
CA GLY A 4 6.66 -4.09 -4.73
C GLY A 4 5.33 -4.78 -4.93
N ASP A 5 4.66 -5.16 -3.85
CA ASP A 5 3.36 -5.79 -3.98
C ASP A 5 2.31 -4.79 -4.45
N LEU A 6 1.45 -5.25 -5.34
CA LEU A 6 0.28 -4.48 -5.73
C LEU A 6 -0.88 -4.88 -4.85
N ILE A 7 -1.58 -3.88 -4.36
CA ILE A 7 -2.71 -4.11 -3.47
C ILE A 7 -3.93 -3.37 -4.00
N ARG A 8 -5.08 -3.80 -3.51
CA ARG A 8 -6.35 -3.16 -3.84
C ARG A 8 -7.10 -2.93 -2.54
N PHE A 9 -7.57 -1.71 -2.36
CA PHE A 9 -8.40 -1.38 -1.21
C PHE A 9 -9.81 -1.90 -1.45
N VAL A 10 -10.29 -2.74 -0.55
CA VAL A 10 -11.52 -3.47 -0.77
C VAL A 10 -12.73 -2.55 -0.84
N SER A 11 -12.75 -1.53 0.01
CA SER A 11 -13.92 -0.67 0.10
C SER A 11 -14.07 0.27 -1.08
N THR A 12 -12.97 0.70 -1.66
CA THR A 12 -13.02 1.67 -2.76
C THR A 12 -12.66 1.08 -4.09
N GLY A 13 -11.98 -0.06 -4.09
CA GLY A 13 -11.48 -0.65 -5.32
C GLY A 13 -10.23 0.01 -5.87
N CYS A 14 -9.67 0.96 -5.15
CA CYS A 14 -8.48 1.63 -5.61
C CYS A 14 -7.26 0.74 -5.49
N HIS A 15 -6.33 0.94 -6.39
CA HIS A 15 -5.08 0.18 -6.39
C HIS A 15 -3.95 1.01 -5.84
N GLY A 16 -2.96 0.33 -5.29
CA GLY A 16 -1.76 0.97 -4.82
C GLY A 16 -0.60 0.00 -4.87
N MET A 17 0.58 0.52 -4.63
CA MET A 17 1.78 -0.29 -4.60
C MET A 17 2.55 -0.02 -3.32
N VAL A 18 3.00 -1.08 -2.68
CA VAL A 18 3.81 -0.95 -1.47
C VAL A 18 5.21 -0.49 -1.88
N THR A 19 5.61 0.68 -1.38
CA THR A 19 6.89 1.25 -1.74
C THR A 19 7.90 1.19 -0.61
N ARG A 20 7.43 1.06 0.62
CA ARG A 20 8.33 1.07 1.76
C ARG A 20 7.64 0.42 2.94
N ILE A 21 8.42 -0.21 3.79
CA ILE A 21 7.94 -0.73 5.06
C ILE A 21 8.86 -0.17 6.14
N GLN A 22 8.28 0.43 7.16
CA GLN A 22 9.03 1.08 8.21
C GLN A 22 8.56 0.58 9.55
N GLN A 23 9.52 0.31 10.42
CA GLN A 23 9.21 -0.12 11.78
C GLN A 23 9.37 1.06 12.72
N VAL A 24 8.34 1.34 13.49
CA VAL A 24 8.37 2.40 14.48
C VAL A 24 7.95 1.77 15.81
N GLY A 25 8.89 1.62 16.72
CA GLY A 25 8.61 0.93 17.95
C GLY A 25 8.22 -0.51 17.67
N THR A 26 7.04 -0.90 18.11
CA THR A 26 6.52 -2.24 17.88
C THR A 26 5.53 -2.27 16.73
N THR A 27 5.34 -1.16 16.06
CA THR A 27 4.37 -1.07 14.97
C THR A 27 5.09 -0.98 13.64
N GLU A 28 4.64 -1.79 12.71
CA GLU A 28 5.16 -1.76 11.35
C GLU A 28 4.21 -0.95 10.49
N PHE A 29 4.74 0.04 9.78
CA PHE A 29 3.95 0.87 8.89
C PHE A 29 4.25 0.51 7.44
N VAL A 30 3.21 0.34 6.66
CA VAL A 30 3.32 0.03 5.23
C VAL A 30 3.02 1.30 4.46
N HIS A 31 3.97 1.74 3.67
CA HIS A 31 3.81 2.92 2.83
C HIS A 31 3.33 2.49 1.47
N VAL A 32 2.23 3.07 1.03
CA VAL A 32 1.57 2.70 -0.21
C VAL A 32 1.44 3.91 -1.08
N LEU A 33 1.87 3.77 -2.32
CA LEU A 33 1.66 4.79 -3.33
C LEU A 33 0.30 4.54 -3.96
N CYS A 34 -0.62 5.45 -3.71
CA CYS A 34 -2.00 5.34 -4.16
C CYS A 34 -2.30 6.37 -5.21
N GLY A 35 -3.29 6.06 -6.03
CA GLY A 35 -3.76 7.03 -6.98
C GLY A 35 -4.17 6.37 -8.26
N PRO A 36 -4.99 7.03 -9.04
CA PRO A 36 -5.42 6.49 -10.31
C PRO A 36 -4.28 6.36 -11.28
N ASP A 37 -3.28 7.16 -11.08
CA ASP A 37 -2.14 7.25 -11.94
C ASP A 37 -0.91 7.05 -11.14
N VAL A 38 -0.65 5.85 -10.74
CA VAL A 38 0.45 5.60 -9.83
C VAL A 38 1.79 6.03 -10.40
N ASP A 39 1.89 6.12 -11.70
CA ASP A 39 3.10 6.60 -12.33
C ASP A 39 2.94 8.02 -12.82
N GLY A 40 1.79 8.62 -12.58
CA GLY A 40 1.49 9.92 -13.13
C GLY A 40 1.94 11.03 -12.25
N GLU A 41 2.07 12.15 -12.85
CA GLU A 41 2.49 13.32 -12.13
C GLU A 41 1.45 13.81 -11.14
N ASN A 42 0.22 13.41 -11.30
CA ASN A 42 -0.83 13.85 -10.41
C ASN A 42 -1.28 12.80 -9.48
N GLY A 43 -0.76 11.61 -9.61
CA GLY A 43 -1.42 10.53 -8.99
C GLY A 43 -0.86 10.11 -7.67
N GLY A 44 0.27 10.43 -7.41
CA GLY A 44 0.92 9.65 -6.45
C GLY A 44 0.95 10.16 -5.04
N ASP A 45 -0.08 9.94 -4.32
CA ASP A 45 -0.02 10.19 -2.89
C ASP A 45 0.51 8.97 -2.18
N THR A 46 1.49 9.17 -1.32
CA THR A 46 2.00 8.10 -0.49
C THR A 46 1.35 8.18 0.87
N LEU A 47 0.75 7.08 1.28
CA LEU A 47 0.07 6.99 2.56
C LEU A 47 0.71 5.90 3.39
N ALA A 48 0.82 6.13 4.69
CA ALA A 48 1.37 5.14 5.60
C ALA A 48 0.26 4.58 6.47
N PHE A 49 0.22 3.27 6.57
CA PHE A 49 -0.81 2.59 7.34
C PHE A 49 -0.14 1.62 8.30
N PRO A 50 -0.66 1.48 9.52
CA PRO A 50 -0.25 0.37 10.37
C PRO A 50 -0.53 -0.95 9.65
N ARG A 51 0.38 -1.88 9.76
CA ARG A 51 0.27 -3.13 9.02
C ARG A 51 -1.04 -3.86 9.28
N LEU A 52 -1.44 -3.93 10.53
CA LEU A 52 -2.68 -4.62 10.87
C LEU A 52 -3.88 -3.96 10.22
N HIS A 53 -3.85 -2.65 10.13
CA HIS A 53 -4.96 -1.93 9.51
C HIS A 53 -5.00 -2.18 8.01
N ILE A 54 -3.88 -2.05 7.34
CA ILE A 54 -3.90 -2.20 5.89
C ILE A 54 -4.23 -3.62 5.47
N GLU A 55 -3.83 -4.61 6.25
CA GLU A 55 -4.17 -5.98 5.94
C GLU A 55 -5.65 -6.26 6.07
N THR A 56 -6.35 -5.42 6.83
CA THR A 56 -7.79 -5.52 6.98
C THR A 56 -8.54 -4.87 5.82
N VAL A 57 -8.03 -3.76 5.32
CA VAL A 57 -8.76 -2.95 4.34
C VAL A 57 -8.28 -3.14 2.91
N ALA A 58 -7.22 -3.88 2.70
CA ALA A 58 -6.66 -4.08 1.36
C ALA A 58 -6.22 -5.52 1.18
N GLU A 59 -6.16 -5.95 -0.06
CA GLU A 59 -5.71 -7.29 -0.39
C GLU A 59 -4.57 -7.21 -1.40
N VAL A 60 -3.68 -8.17 -1.35
CA VAL A 60 -2.58 -8.27 -2.30
C VAL A 60 -3.10 -8.95 -3.55
N ILE A 61 -3.00 -8.26 -4.68
CA ILE A 61 -3.50 -8.80 -5.93
C ILE A 61 -2.39 -9.30 -6.86
N ASN A 62 -1.17 -8.91 -6.56
CA ASN A 62 -0.03 -9.38 -7.34
C ASN A 62 1.17 -9.42 -6.42
N ALA A 63 1.37 -10.56 -5.81
CA ALA A 63 2.45 -10.71 -4.85
C ALA A 63 3.77 -10.85 -5.59
N SER A 64 4.75 -10.13 -5.12
CA SER A 64 6.09 -10.22 -5.64
C SER A 64 6.72 -11.54 -5.23
N ARG A 65 7.47 -12.14 -6.11
CA ARG A 65 8.09 -13.42 -5.85
C ARG A 65 9.56 -13.35 -5.89
#